data_c818becfd224f10c02f8d427c4b47493
#
_entry.id   c818becfd224f10c02f8d427c4b47493
#
_cell.length_a   1.000
_cell.length_b   1.000
_cell.length_c   1.000
_cell.angle_alpha   90.00
_cell.angle_beta   90.00
_cell.angle_gamma   90.00
#
_symmetry.space_group_name_H-M   'P 1'
#
loop_
_entity.id
_entity.type
_entity.pdbx_description
1 polymer ?
#
loop_
_entity_poly.entity_id
_entity_poly.type
_entity_poly.pdbx_seq_one_letter_code
_entity_poly.pdbx_strand_id
1 'polypeptide(L)'
;DQATLSFGDPNPAYYNTAFAEEGVPFMSFDESTVAETMRGVVGGVIKMMGLQGTGGSTSMPDQYEKLRMAGAVARETIKAAASLRTGVPVADLRTANASVILPNGETIAYVDLAAEASQISPVTDIALRDPSEWRHIGKPMMRTDTVAKATGTQTFGIDLDLDGMVYASVR
;
A
#
# COMPACT_ATOMS: atom_id res chain seq x y z
N ASP A 1 -4.33 15.00 1.72
CA ASP A 1 -3.21 15.61 0.98
C ASP A 1 -1.97 15.83 1.85
N GLN A 2 -1.79 15.03 2.92
CA GLN A 2 -0.61 15.06 3.79
C GLN A 2 0.43 14.00 3.40
N ALA A 3 0.12 13.14 2.43
CA ALA A 3 1.01 12.09 1.95
C ALA A 3 1.39 12.34 0.49
N THR A 4 2.66 12.13 0.18
CA THR A 4 3.17 12.13 -1.19
C THR A 4 3.54 10.71 -1.58
N LEU A 5 3.12 10.29 -2.77
CA LEU A 5 3.53 9.02 -3.35
C LEU A 5 4.73 9.25 -4.27
N SER A 6 5.75 8.44 -4.12
CA SER A 6 6.90 8.42 -5.00
C SER A 6 7.22 6.98 -5.41
N PHE A 7 7.84 6.82 -6.57
CA PHE A 7 8.37 5.53 -6.98
C PHE A 7 9.61 5.21 -6.13
N GLY A 8 9.61 4.00 -5.55
CA GLY A 8 10.78 3.46 -4.87
C GLY A 8 11.59 2.55 -5.78
N ASP A 9 12.81 2.23 -5.35
CA ASP A 9 13.61 1.22 -6.01
C ASP A 9 12.94 -0.16 -5.94
N PRO A 10 13.16 -1.06 -6.92
CA PRO A 10 12.66 -2.43 -6.86
C PRO A 10 13.05 -3.11 -5.55
N ASN A 11 12.06 -3.67 -4.85
CA ASN A 11 12.28 -4.35 -3.58
C ASN A 11 11.36 -5.57 -3.47
N PRO A 12 11.86 -6.73 -3.00
CA PRO A 12 11.06 -7.94 -2.83
C PRO A 12 9.80 -7.77 -1.98
N ALA A 13 9.73 -6.72 -1.15
CA ALA A 13 8.55 -6.42 -0.34
C ALA A 13 7.29 -6.15 -1.17
N TYR A 14 7.43 -5.57 -2.38
CA TYR A 14 6.30 -5.28 -3.26
C TYR A 14 6.20 -6.13 -4.51
N TYR A 15 6.96 -7.22 -4.62
CA TYR A 15 6.81 -8.14 -5.74
C TYR A 15 5.43 -8.76 -5.74
N ASN A 16 4.82 -8.81 -6.93
CA ASN A 16 3.54 -9.47 -7.16
C ASN A 16 3.73 -11.00 -7.19
N THR A 17 3.62 -11.62 -6.02
CA THR A 17 3.78 -13.08 -5.91
C THR A 17 2.58 -13.84 -6.46
N ALA A 18 1.38 -13.26 -6.41
CA ALA A 18 0.17 -13.87 -6.94
C ALA A 18 0.28 -14.17 -8.45
N PHE A 19 1.09 -13.40 -9.19
CA PHE A 19 1.36 -13.69 -10.60
C PHE A 19 1.93 -15.10 -10.84
N ALA A 20 2.77 -15.59 -9.93
CA ALA A 20 3.35 -16.93 -10.03
C ALA A 20 2.55 -17.98 -9.25
N GLU A 21 1.87 -17.55 -8.20
CA GLU A 21 1.02 -18.41 -7.37
C GLU A 21 -0.17 -18.97 -8.14
N GLU A 22 -0.65 -18.26 -9.18
CA GLU A 22 -1.65 -18.80 -10.12
C GLU A 22 -1.17 -20.01 -10.92
N GLY A 23 0.16 -20.23 -11.00
CA GLY A 23 0.76 -21.38 -11.68
C GLY A 23 0.78 -22.67 -10.85
N VAL A 24 0.39 -22.67 -9.57
CA VAL A 24 0.29 -23.88 -8.77
C VAL A 24 -0.93 -24.71 -9.18
N PRO A 25 -0.88 -26.07 -9.05
CA PRO A 25 -1.95 -26.96 -9.50
C PRO A 25 -3.14 -27.00 -8.52
N PHE A 26 -3.53 -25.85 -8.01
CA PHE A 26 -4.67 -25.68 -7.10
C PHE A 26 -5.54 -24.53 -7.57
N MET A 27 -6.85 -24.64 -7.35
CA MET A 27 -7.77 -23.52 -7.63
C MET A 27 -7.46 -22.34 -6.73
N SER A 28 -7.67 -21.11 -7.23
CA SER A 28 -7.36 -19.86 -6.49
C SER A 28 -8.10 -19.75 -5.15
N PHE A 29 -9.23 -20.43 -5.00
CA PHE A 29 -10.03 -20.47 -3.77
C PHE A 29 -9.77 -21.69 -2.88
N ASP A 30 -8.75 -22.53 -3.20
CA ASP A 30 -8.35 -23.64 -2.34
C ASP A 30 -7.50 -23.12 -1.17
N GLU A 31 -8.08 -23.12 0.02
CA GLU A 31 -7.47 -22.66 1.27
C GLU A 31 -6.86 -23.82 2.07
N SER A 32 -6.64 -24.99 1.43
CA SER A 32 -5.98 -26.10 2.10
C SER A 32 -4.53 -25.74 2.46
N THR A 33 -4.05 -26.29 3.58
CA THR A 33 -2.67 -26.08 4.04
C THR A 33 -1.62 -26.43 2.98
N VAL A 34 -1.91 -27.41 2.12
CA VAL A 34 -1.01 -27.82 1.04
C VAL A 34 -0.97 -26.74 -0.05
N ALA A 35 -2.13 -26.24 -0.47
CA ALA A 35 -2.24 -25.18 -1.46
C ALA A 35 -1.53 -23.90 -0.99
N GLU A 36 -1.78 -23.46 0.24
CA GLU A 36 -1.15 -22.30 0.85
C GLU A 36 0.36 -22.47 0.98
N THR A 37 0.82 -23.65 1.40
CA THR A 37 2.26 -23.92 1.49
C THR A 37 2.92 -23.85 0.12
N MET A 38 2.32 -24.42 -0.92
CA MET A 38 2.88 -24.36 -2.27
C MET A 38 2.89 -22.95 -2.84
N ARG A 39 1.83 -22.15 -2.64
CA ARG A 39 1.83 -20.72 -3.02
C ARG A 39 2.95 -19.98 -2.32
N GLY A 40 3.11 -20.17 -1.01
CA GLY A 40 4.18 -19.53 -0.23
C GLY A 40 5.58 -19.91 -0.72
N VAL A 41 5.81 -21.17 -1.08
CA VAL A 41 7.09 -21.61 -1.65
C VAL A 41 7.34 -20.96 -3.01
N VAL A 42 6.35 -20.99 -3.91
CA VAL A 42 6.47 -20.39 -5.25
C VAL A 42 6.69 -18.86 -5.13
N GLY A 43 5.93 -18.19 -4.29
CA GLY A 43 6.12 -16.75 -4.03
C GLY A 43 7.52 -16.44 -3.48
N GLY A 44 8.05 -17.29 -2.58
CA GLY A 44 9.42 -17.18 -2.07
C GLY A 44 10.48 -17.32 -3.15
N VAL A 45 10.33 -18.29 -4.04
CA VAL A 45 11.24 -18.50 -5.18
C VAL A 45 11.23 -17.29 -6.12
N ILE A 46 10.07 -16.77 -6.46
CA ILE A 46 9.94 -15.57 -7.31
C ILE A 46 10.65 -14.36 -6.71
N LYS A 47 10.51 -14.14 -5.40
CA LYS A 47 11.23 -13.07 -4.69
C LYS A 47 12.74 -13.26 -4.74
N MET A 48 13.20 -14.48 -4.53
CA MET A 48 14.63 -14.81 -4.59
C MET A 48 15.21 -14.63 -6.01
N MET A 49 14.44 -14.94 -7.04
CA MET A 49 14.85 -14.74 -8.43
C MET A 49 14.76 -13.29 -8.90
N GLY A 50 14.21 -12.39 -8.11
CA GLY A 50 14.03 -10.98 -8.47
C GLY A 50 13.01 -10.76 -9.60
N LEU A 51 12.09 -11.69 -9.80
CA LEU A 51 11.10 -11.58 -10.86
C LEU A 51 9.95 -10.66 -10.45
N GLN A 52 9.74 -9.63 -11.25
CA GLN A 52 8.66 -8.68 -11.10
C GLN A 52 7.80 -8.67 -12.36
N GLY A 53 6.51 -8.85 -12.20
CA GLY A 53 5.59 -8.83 -13.32
C GLY A 53 4.15 -8.69 -12.86
N THR A 54 3.28 -8.37 -13.80
CA THR A 54 1.84 -8.40 -13.61
C THR A 54 1.16 -8.95 -14.84
N GLY A 55 0.17 -9.78 -14.64
CA GLY A 55 -0.64 -10.38 -15.67
C GLY A 55 -1.92 -10.90 -15.05
N GLY A 56 -2.99 -11.15 -15.81
CA GLY A 56 -4.25 -11.65 -15.30
C GLY A 56 -4.88 -10.82 -14.17
N SER A 57 -4.53 -9.55 -14.05
CA SER A 57 -4.95 -8.65 -12.96
C SER A 57 -4.48 -9.08 -11.55
N THR A 58 -3.48 -9.93 -11.46
CA THR A 58 -2.98 -10.50 -10.19
C THR A 58 -2.44 -9.47 -9.20
N SER A 59 -2.08 -8.27 -9.67
CA SER A 59 -1.69 -7.16 -8.78
C SER A 59 -2.80 -6.75 -7.82
N MET A 60 -4.06 -6.93 -8.16
CA MET A 60 -5.18 -6.55 -7.29
C MET A 60 -5.29 -7.45 -6.05
N PRO A 61 -5.40 -8.78 -6.18
CA PRO A 61 -5.41 -9.67 -5.03
C PRO A 61 -4.10 -9.61 -4.24
N ASP A 62 -2.94 -9.54 -4.90
CA ASP A 62 -1.64 -9.48 -4.24
C ASP A 62 -1.50 -8.24 -3.35
N GLN A 63 -1.90 -7.09 -3.83
CA GLN A 63 -1.76 -5.83 -3.08
C GLN A 63 -2.86 -5.61 -2.04
N TYR A 64 -3.97 -6.34 -2.12
CA TYR A 64 -5.11 -6.14 -1.24
C TYR A 64 -4.72 -6.22 0.25
N GLU A 65 -4.09 -7.30 0.65
CA GLU A 65 -3.69 -7.48 2.05
C GLU A 65 -2.44 -6.68 2.39
N LYS A 66 -1.45 -6.66 1.49
CA LYS A 66 -0.19 -5.91 1.69
C LYS A 66 -0.44 -4.42 1.96
N LEU A 67 -1.27 -3.77 1.14
CA LEU A 67 -1.56 -2.35 1.32
C LEU A 67 -2.43 -2.07 2.54
N ARG A 68 -3.37 -2.95 2.87
CA ARG A 68 -4.16 -2.86 4.11
C ARG A 68 -3.27 -2.97 5.33
N MET A 69 -2.34 -3.92 5.33
CA MET A 69 -1.39 -4.11 6.42
C MET A 69 -0.46 -2.90 6.54
N ALA A 70 0.14 -2.44 5.45
CA ALA A 70 1.00 -1.26 5.45
C ALA A 70 0.30 -0.02 6.00
N GLY A 71 -0.95 0.22 5.58
CA GLY A 71 -1.76 1.32 6.09
C GLY A 71 -2.13 1.18 7.57
N ALA A 72 -2.36 -0.05 8.03
CA ALA A 72 -2.66 -0.34 9.43
C ALA A 72 -1.42 -0.15 10.32
N VAL A 73 -0.26 -0.66 9.88
CA VAL A 73 1.04 -0.44 10.55
C VAL A 73 1.32 1.04 10.70
N ALA A 74 1.23 1.81 9.61
CA ALA A 74 1.45 3.25 9.65
C ALA A 74 0.51 3.96 10.62
N ARG A 75 -0.79 3.64 10.59
CA ARG A 75 -1.79 4.20 11.48
C ARG A 75 -1.48 3.92 12.96
N GLU A 76 -1.22 2.67 13.30
CA GLU A 76 -0.98 2.29 14.70
C GLU A 76 0.37 2.83 15.22
N THR A 77 1.38 2.93 14.35
CA THR A 77 2.65 3.59 14.71
C THR A 77 2.46 5.09 14.96
N ILE A 78 1.65 5.78 14.17
CA ILE A 78 1.31 7.19 14.42
C ILE A 78 0.50 7.34 15.71
N LYS A 79 -0.43 6.43 16.02
CA LYS A 79 -1.13 6.42 17.31
C LYS A 79 -0.17 6.19 18.46
N ALA A 80 0.82 5.31 18.32
CA ALA A 80 1.84 5.11 19.34
C ALA A 80 2.67 6.38 19.59
N ALA A 81 3.03 7.11 18.53
CA ALA A 81 3.69 8.41 18.65
C ALA A 81 2.81 9.43 19.40
N ALA A 82 1.52 9.50 19.07
CA ALA A 82 0.58 10.36 19.76
C ALA A 82 0.44 9.98 21.26
N SER A 83 0.41 8.68 21.55
CA SER A 83 0.37 8.16 22.93
C SER A 83 1.60 8.59 23.74
N LEU A 84 2.79 8.47 23.15
CA LEU A 84 4.03 8.92 23.78
C LEU A 84 4.05 10.43 24.03
N ARG A 85 3.55 11.22 23.09
CA ARG A 85 3.48 12.68 23.19
C ARG A 85 2.49 13.16 24.24
N THR A 86 1.33 12.50 24.34
CA THR A 86 0.19 12.98 25.16
C THR A 86 0.00 12.24 26.46
N GLY A 87 0.61 11.06 26.63
CA GLY A 87 0.36 10.16 27.75
C GLY A 87 -0.98 9.42 27.67
N VAL A 88 -1.77 9.61 26.62
CA VAL A 88 -3.06 8.92 26.43
C VAL A 88 -2.81 7.49 25.90
N PRO A 89 -3.41 6.46 26.49
CA PRO A 89 -3.27 5.08 26.01
C PRO A 89 -3.68 4.94 24.53
N VAL A 90 -2.93 4.15 23.74
CA VAL A 90 -3.21 3.92 22.30
C VAL A 90 -4.63 3.42 22.07
N ALA A 91 -5.18 2.61 22.99
CA ALA A 91 -6.52 2.06 22.90
C ALA A 91 -7.61 3.15 22.92
N ASP A 92 -7.36 4.27 23.58
CA ASP A 92 -8.31 5.39 23.71
C ASP A 92 -8.22 6.38 22.54
N LEU A 93 -7.19 6.23 21.69
CA LEU A 93 -6.97 7.09 20.53
C LEU A 93 -7.77 6.58 19.33
N ARG A 94 -8.41 7.51 18.62
CA ARG A 94 -9.13 7.25 17.36
C ARG A 94 -8.43 7.97 16.21
N THR A 95 -8.80 7.63 14.99
CA THR A 95 -8.25 8.29 13.80
C THR A 95 -9.34 8.65 12.80
N ALA A 96 -9.32 9.88 12.32
CA ALA A 96 -10.15 10.34 11.21
C ALA A 96 -9.46 11.52 10.51
N ASN A 97 -9.75 11.69 9.23
CA ASN A 97 -9.33 12.86 8.43
C ASN A 97 -7.83 13.19 8.58
N ALA A 98 -6.98 12.15 8.46
CA ALA A 98 -5.52 12.25 8.62
C ALA A 98 -5.07 12.86 9.97
N SER A 99 -5.83 12.62 11.02
CA SER A 99 -5.51 13.06 12.39
C SER A 99 -5.77 11.96 13.41
N VAL A 100 -5.04 12.01 14.51
CA VAL A 100 -5.33 11.27 15.74
C VAL A 100 -6.28 12.13 16.58
N ILE A 101 -7.31 11.52 17.13
CA ILE A 101 -8.32 12.15 17.98
C ILE A 101 -8.17 11.63 19.40
N LEU A 102 -8.00 12.53 20.34
CA LEU A 102 -7.90 12.25 21.76
C LEU A 102 -9.28 12.12 22.39
N PRO A 103 -9.42 11.49 23.58
CA PRO A 103 -10.70 11.36 24.29
C PRO A 103 -11.39 12.70 24.62
N ASN A 104 -10.62 13.77 24.79
CA ASN A 104 -11.14 15.13 25.05
C ASN A 104 -11.62 15.84 23.77
N GLY A 105 -11.50 15.20 22.60
CA GLY A 105 -11.87 15.76 21.30
C GLY A 105 -10.78 16.56 20.59
N GLU A 106 -9.63 16.79 21.23
CA GLU A 106 -8.48 17.40 20.55
C GLU A 106 -7.95 16.50 19.46
N THR A 107 -7.34 17.11 18.44
CA THR A 107 -6.80 16.40 17.28
C THR A 107 -5.35 16.77 17.03
N ILE A 108 -4.55 15.79 16.63
CA ILE A 108 -3.16 15.98 16.19
C ILE A 108 -3.06 15.46 14.76
N ALA A 109 -2.63 16.30 13.82
CA ALA A 109 -2.47 15.88 12.43
C ALA A 109 -1.37 14.83 12.28
N TYR A 110 -1.51 13.91 11.33
CA TYR A 110 -0.50 12.88 11.08
C TYR A 110 0.85 13.48 10.71
N VAL A 111 0.85 14.57 9.96
CA VAL A 111 2.08 15.28 9.57
C VAL A 111 2.84 15.79 10.78
N ASP A 112 2.15 16.22 11.83
CA ASP A 112 2.77 16.71 13.07
C ASP A 112 3.36 15.59 13.95
N LEU A 113 2.97 14.35 13.67
CA LEU A 113 3.45 13.14 14.37
C LEU A 113 4.47 12.35 13.55
N ALA A 114 4.69 12.71 12.29
CA ALA A 114 5.48 11.91 11.36
C ALA A 114 6.94 11.77 11.82
N ALA A 115 7.53 12.84 12.35
CA ALA A 115 8.91 12.84 12.82
C ALA A 115 9.09 11.89 14.01
N GLU A 116 8.22 11.94 15.00
CA GLU A 116 8.26 11.05 16.17
C GLU A 116 7.93 9.61 15.78
N ALA A 117 6.92 9.41 14.91
CA ALA A 117 6.55 8.09 14.43
C ALA A 117 7.72 7.41 13.69
N SER A 118 8.54 8.17 12.98
CA SER A 118 9.71 7.63 12.27
C SER A 118 10.82 7.11 13.22
N GLN A 119 10.80 7.48 14.49
CA GLN A 119 11.76 7.02 15.49
C GLN A 119 11.26 5.81 16.30
N ILE A 120 10.03 5.37 16.05
CA ILE A 120 9.41 4.25 16.73
C ILE A 120 9.49 3.01 15.83
N SER A 121 9.81 1.85 16.41
CA SER A 121 9.68 0.59 15.66
C SER A 121 8.23 0.41 15.19
N PRO A 122 8.01 0.05 13.92
CA PRO A 122 6.67 -0.16 13.39
C PRO A 122 5.88 -1.17 14.24
N VAL A 123 4.64 -0.82 14.57
CA VAL A 123 3.73 -1.74 15.25
C VAL A 123 3.31 -2.83 14.26
N THR A 124 3.56 -4.08 14.59
CA THR A 124 3.32 -5.22 13.67
C THR A 124 2.21 -6.16 14.11
N ASP A 125 1.87 -6.18 15.41
CA ASP A 125 0.74 -6.95 15.92
C ASP A 125 -0.54 -6.11 15.78
N ILE A 126 -1.20 -6.25 14.63
CA ILE A 126 -2.32 -5.39 14.25
C ILE A 126 -3.47 -6.21 13.68
N ALA A 127 -4.66 -5.96 14.18
CA ALA A 127 -5.88 -6.39 13.51
C ALA A 127 -6.26 -5.42 12.38
N LEU A 128 -6.54 -5.96 11.21
CA LEU A 128 -7.11 -5.19 10.11
C LEU A 128 -8.56 -4.79 10.45
N ARG A 129 -9.00 -3.66 9.88
CA ARG A 129 -10.39 -3.21 10.04
C ARG A 129 -11.36 -4.20 9.44
N ASP A 130 -12.45 -4.41 10.15
CA ASP A 130 -13.59 -5.16 9.64
C ASP A 130 -14.17 -4.52 8.36
N PRO A 131 -14.72 -5.30 7.43
CA PRO A 131 -15.38 -4.78 6.23
C PRO A 131 -16.46 -3.72 6.49
N SER A 132 -17.17 -3.79 7.61
CA SER A 132 -18.15 -2.78 8.01
C SER A 132 -17.56 -1.40 8.29
N GLU A 133 -16.26 -1.33 8.61
CA GLU A 133 -15.53 -0.11 8.88
C GLU A 133 -14.83 0.49 7.63
N TRP A 134 -14.94 -0.16 6.47
CA TRP A 134 -14.29 0.31 5.27
C TRP A 134 -14.90 1.62 4.76
N ARG A 135 -14.03 2.59 4.48
CA ARG A 135 -14.44 3.90 3.97
C ARG A 135 -14.31 4.02 2.47
N HIS A 136 -13.34 3.32 1.89
CA HIS A 136 -12.97 3.44 0.47
C HIS A 136 -13.11 2.12 -0.28
N ILE A 137 -12.75 0.99 0.32
CA ILE A 137 -12.86 -0.33 -0.30
C ILE A 137 -14.34 -0.62 -0.60
N GLY A 138 -14.62 -1.04 -1.84
CA GLY A 138 -15.99 -1.30 -2.30
C GLY A 138 -16.83 -0.05 -2.57
N LYS A 139 -16.22 1.14 -2.57
CA LYS A 139 -16.87 2.41 -2.91
C LYS A 139 -16.33 2.96 -4.23
N PRO A 140 -17.17 3.65 -5.02
CA PRO A 140 -16.69 4.35 -6.22
C PRO A 140 -15.64 5.40 -5.83
N MET A 141 -14.47 5.30 -6.46
CA MET A 141 -13.40 6.29 -6.29
C MET A 141 -12.82 6.65 -7.65
N MET A 142 -12.59 7.93 -7.88
CA MET A 142 -11.85 8.38 -9.05
C MET A 142 -10.35 8.08 -8.86
N ARG A 143 -9.69 7.64 -9.92
CA ARG A 143 -8.24 7.58 -9.96
C ARG A 143 -7.67 8.99 -9.93
N THR A 144 -6.48 9.15 -9.36
CA THR A 144 -5.81 10.45 -9.24
C THR A 144 -5.51 11.11 -10.61
N ASP A 145 -5.34 10.30 -11.64
CA ASP A 145 -5.03 10.70 -13.03
C ASP A 145 -6.27 10.84 -13.93
N THR A 146 -7.48 10.55 -13.43
CA THR A 146 -8.70 10.53 -14.25
C THR A 146 -8.98 11.88 -14.89
N VAL A 147 -8.88 12.97 -14.13
CA VAL A 147 -9.18 14.31 -14.64
C VAL A 147 -8.18 14.69 -15.73
N ALA A 148 -6.89 14.55 -15.47
CA ALA A 148 -5.84 14.90 -16.44
C ALA A 148 -5.98 14.10 -17.73
N LYS A 149 -6.29 12.80 -17.65
CA LYS A 149 -6.52 11.95 -18.82
C LYS A 149 -7.80 12.32 -19.59
N ALA A 150 -8.89 12.61 -18.87
CA ALA A 150 -10.16 12.95 -19.50
C ALA A 150 -10.17 14.34 -20.15
N THR A 151 -9.33 15.26 -19.71
CA THR A 151 -9.21 16.63 -20.23
C THR A 151 -8.03 16.81 -21.19
N GLY A 152 -7.24 15.76 -21.47
CA GLY A 152 -6.09 15.84 -22.37
C GLY A 152 -4.90 16.62 -21.79
N THR A 153 -4.84 16.80 -20.47
CA THR A 153 -3.73 17.51 -19.80
C THR A 153 -2.68 16.56 -19.20
N GLN A 154 -2.89 15.25 -19.33
CA GLN A 154 -1.91 14.26 -18.90
C GLN A 154 -0.73 14.24 -19.86
N THR A 155 0.48 14.40 -19.32
CA THR A 155 1.72 14.18 -20.08
C THR A 155 2.03 12.68 -20.15
N PHE A 156 2.26 12.17 -21.36
CA PHE A 156 2.70 10.79 -21.63
C PHE A 156 4.14 10.80 -22.13
N GLY A 157 4.76 9.63 -22.22
CA GLY A 157 6.15 9.50 -22.68
C GLY A 157 6.38 10.07 -24.08
N ILE A 158 5.36 10.01 -24.98
CA ILE A 158 5.43 10.59 -26.32
C ILE A 158 5.40 12.12 -26.33
N ASP A 159 4.93 12.74 -25.26
CA ASP A 159 4.81 14.18 -25.12
C ASP A 159 6.06 14.80 -24.47
N LEU A 160 7.05 13.97 -24.11
CA LEU A 160 8.28 14.46 -23.50
C LEU A 160 9.13 15.16 -24.54
N ASP A 161 9.61 16.33 -24.19
CA ASP A 161 10.58 17.12 -24.99
C ASP A 161 11.69 17.55 -24.01
N LEU A 162 12.88 16.99 -24.22
CA LEU A 162 14.06 17.23 -23.37
C LEU A 162 15.18 17.81 -24.23
N ASP A 163 15.96 18.71 -23.65
CA ASP A 163 17.13 19.29 -24.32
C ASP A 163 18.08 18.20 -24.82
N GLY A 164 18.35 18.20 -26.13
CA GLY A 164 19.22 17.22 -26.77
C GLY A 164 18.58 15.84 -27.00
N MET A 165 17.26 15.69 -26.79
CA MET A 165 16.56 14.45 -27.09
C MET A 165 16.64 14.07 -28.56
N VAL A 166 16.89 12.80 -28.82
CA VAL A 166 16.87 12.21 -30.17
C VAL A 166 15.84 11.11 -30.25
N TYR A 167 15.24 10.93 -31.42
CA TYR A 167 14.29 9.87 -31.70
C TYR A 167 14.98 8.71 -32.43
N ALA A 168 14.73 7.50 -31.98
CA ALA A 168 15.29 6.30 -32.59
C ALA A 168 14.19 5.25 -32.80
N SER A 169 14.31 4.47 -33.87
CA SER A 169 13.50 3.26 -34.06
C SER A 169 14.38 2.04 -34.10
N VAL A 170 13.94 0.97 -33.48
CA VAL A 170 14.62 -0.32 -33.48
C VAL A 170 14.11 -1.13 -34.67
N ARG A 171 15.06 -1.74 -35.40
CA ARG A 171 14.76 -2.67 -36.52
C ARG A 171 15.10 -4.09 -36.10
#